data_094206834e6fdf03f30a424111d89998
#
_entry.id   094206834e6fdf03f30a424111d89998
#
_cell.length_a   1.000
_cell.length_b   1.000
_cell.length_c   1.000
_cell.angle_alpha   90.00
_cell.angle_beta   90.00
_cell.angle_gamma   90.00
#
_symmetry.space_group_name_H-M   'P 1'
#
loop_
_entity.id
_entity.type
_entity.pdbx_description
1 polymer ?
#
loop_
_entity_poly.entity_id
_entity_poly.type
_entity_poly.pdbx_seq_one_letter_code
_entity_poly.pdbx_strand_id
1 'polypeptide(L)'
;AITQDSTILAGLLAQAPDKADFKILPDLLSKEEIGVGVKKGETALLKAVNDELVTLEKNGQAAKIYDVWFGPGTPAPQPRNFKIEAR
;
A
#
# COMPACT_ATOMS: atom_id res chain seq x y z
N ALA A 1 11.17 -14.80 -14.57
CA ALA A 1 10.92 -13.89 -13.44
C ALA A 1 10.18 -12.65 -13.93
N ILE A 2 9.38 -12.06 -13.07
CA ILE A 2 8.71 -10.78 -13.32
C ILE A 2 8.95 -9.83 -12.16
N THR A 3 8.88 -8.53 -12.43
CA THR A 3 8.99 -7.48 -11.41
C THR A 3 7.75 -6.59 -11.46
N GLN A 4 7.30 -6.17 -10.30
CA GLN A 4 6.16 -5.27 -10.14
C GLN A 4 6.14 -4.78 -8.69
N ASP A 5 5.24 -3.87 -8.37
CA ASP A 5 4.99 -3.48 -6.98
C ASP A 5 4.68 -4.70 -6.12
N SER A 6 5.21 -4.74 -4.90
CA SER A 6 5.10 -5.90 -4.02
C SER A 6 3.65 -6.28 -3.71
N THR A 7 2.77 -5.30 -3.54
CA THR A 7 1.34 -5.54 -3.30
C THR A 7 0.64 -6.14 -4.52
N ILE A 8 1.02 -5.72 -5.71
CA ILE A 8 0.49 -6.28 -6.96
C ILE A 8 0.97 -7.71 -7.13
N LEU A 9 2.25 -7.97 -6.89
CA LEU A 9 2.79 -9.35 -6.95
C LEU A 9 2.10 -10.27 -5.94
N ALA A 10 1.85 -9.81 -4.73
CA ALA A 10 1.16 -10.59 -3.72
C ALA A 10 -0.25 -10.97 -4.16
N GLY A 11 -1.00 -10.04 -4.75
CA GLY A 11 -2.33 -10.30 -5.28
C GLY A 11 -2.33 -11.28 -6.45
N LEU A 12 -1.38 -11.14 -7.37
CA LEU A 12 -1.24 -12.05 -8.50
C LEU A 12 -0.86 -13.46 -8.04
N LEU A 13 0.06 -13.57 -7.10
CA LEU A 13 0.45 -14.87 -6.55
C LEU A 13 -0.73 -15.55 -5.85
N ALA A 14 -1.53 -14.81 -5.09
CA ALA A 14 -2.71 -15.35 -4.41
C ALA A 14 -3.74 -15.95 -5.38
N GLN A 15 -3.81 -15.41 -6.60
CA GLN A 15 -4.74 -15.86 -7.64
C GLN A 15 -4.15 -16.91 -8.58
N ALA A 16 -2.86 -17.16 -8.53
CA ALA A 16 -2.21 -18.10 -9.43
C ALA A 16 -2.63 -19.55 -9.10
N PRO A 17 -3.06 -20.35 -10.10
CA PRO A 17 -3.46 -21.73 -9.85
C PRO A 17 -2.29 -22.62 -9.42
N ASP A 18 -1.09 -22.26 -9.83
CA ASP A 18 0.16 -22.98 -9.53
C ASP A 18 1.06 -22.18 -8.57
N LYS A 19 0.46 -21.47 -7.64
CA LYS A 19 1.16 -20.56 -6.71
C LYS A 19 2.30 -21.21 -5.92
N ALA A 20 2.25 -22.53 -5.71
CA ALA A 20 3.32 -23.25 -5.04
C ALA A 20 4.63 -23.28 -5.85
N ASP A 21 4.55 -23.05 -7.16
CA ASP A 21 5.70 -23.00 -8.06
C ASP A 21 6.38 -21.64 -8.12
N PHE A 22 5.80 -20.64 -7.46
CA PHE A 22 6.29 -19.25 -7.48
C PHE A 22 6.62 -18.75 -6.08
N LYS A 23 7.53 -17.82 -6.02
CA LYS A 23 7.95 -17.18 -4.77
C LYS A 23 8.24 -15.72 -5.00
N ILE A 24 7.76 -14.87 -4.10
CA ILE A 24 8.15 -13.46 -4.05
C ILE A 24 9.46 -13.38 -3.27
N LEU A 25 10.49 -12.83 -3.91
CA LEU A 25 11.79 -12.65 -3.26
C LEU A 25 11.72 -11.53 -2.24
N PRO A 26 12.43 -11.65 -1.10
CA PRO A 26 12.36 -10.65 -0.04
C PRO A 26 13.09 -9.36 -0.35
N ASP A 27 14.04 -9.40 -1.29
CA ASP A 27 14.84 -8.24 -1.64
C ASP A 27 14.05 -7.28 -2.51
N LEU A 28 13.99 -6.01 -2.10
CA LEU A 28 13.36 -4.95 -2.88
C LEU A 28 14.35 -4.37 -3.87
N LEU A 29 13.95 -4.24 -5.13
CA LEU A 29 14.77 -3.60 -6.16
C LEU A 29 14.74 -2.08 -6.05
N SER A 30 13.63 -1.53 -5.54
CA SER A 30 13.47 -0.10 -5.29
C SER A 30 12.46 0.11 -4.17
N LYS A 31 12.49 1.30 -3.60
CA LYS A 31 11.45 1.77 -2.67
C LYS A 31 10.80 2.99 -3.29
N GLU A 32 9.50 2.89 -3.52
CA GLU A 32 8.74 3.95 -4.18
C GLU A 32 7.68 4.51 -3.25
N GLU A 33 7.41 5.81 -3.37
CA GLU A 33 6.39 6.49 -2.62
C GLU A 33 5.15 6.65 -3.49
N ILE A 34 4.00 6.32 -2.94
CA ILE A 34 2.70 6.50 -3.60
C ILE A 34 2.08 7.76 -3.02
N GLY A 35 1.57 8.61 -3.88
CA GLY A 35 0.95 9.86 -3.46
C GLY A 35 -0.37 10.12 -4.18
N VAL A 36 -1.13 11.06 -3.62
CA VAL A 36 -2.36 11.57 -4.23
C VAL A 36 -2.03 12.81 -5.04
N GLY A 37 -2.36 12.79 -6.32
CA GLY A 37 -2.17 13.94 -7.20
C GLY A 37 -3.33 14.93 -7.07
N VAL A 38 -2.99 16.21 -6.91
CA VAL A 38 -3.96 17.31 -6.82
C VAL A 38 -3.60 18.36 -7.86
N LYS A 39 -4.62 18.93 -8.51
CA LYS A 39 -4.41 19.97 -9.51
C LYS A 39 -3.65 21.17 -8.92
N LYS A 40 -2.67 21.67 -9.66
CA LYS A 40 -1.90 22.84 -9.26
C LYS A 40 -2.81 24.04 -8.97
N GLY A 41 -2.60 24.70 -7.86
CA GLY A 41 -3.39 25.83 -7.41
C GLY A 41 -4.56 25.49 -6.50
N GLU A 42 -4.95 24.21 -6.40
CA GLU A 42 -6.01 23.74 -5.52
C GLU A 42 -5.49 23.57 -4.08
N THR A 43 -5.08 24.67 -3.45
CA THR A 43 -4.41 24.66 -2.15
C THR A 43 -5.34 24.17 -1.02
N ALA A 44 -6.62 24.56 -1.06
CA ALA A 44 -7.61 24.11 -0.08
C ALA A 44 -7.84 22.61 -0.16
N LEU A 45 -7.90 22.05 -1.38
CA LEU A 45 -8.04 20.62 -1.58
C LEU A 45 -6.79 19.87 -1.12
N LEU A 46 -5.61 20.38 -1.43
CA LEU A 46 -4.35 19.80 -0.97
C LEU A 46 -4.31 19.72 0.55
N LYS A 47 -4.68 20.81 1.23
CA LYS A 47 -4.73 20.84 2.70
C LYS A 47 -5.73 19.82 3.24
N ALA A 48 -6.92 19.76 2.68
CA ALA A 48 -7.96 18.81 3.11
C ALA A 48 -7.49 17.36 2.97
N VAL A 49 -6.87 17.00 1.84
CA VAL A 49 -6.34 15.65 1.60
C VAL A 49 -5.23 15.32 2.60
N ASN A 50 -4.25 16.21 2.78
CA ASN A 50 -3.16 15.99 3.72
C ASN A 50 -3.65 15.88 5.17
N ASP A 51 -4.55 16.76 5.60
CA ASP A 51 -5.11 16.74 6.95
C ASP A 51 -5.86 15.43 7.22
N GLU A 52 -6.64 14.96 6.26
CA GLU A 52 -7.38 13.70 6.41
C GLU A 52 -6.44 12.49 6.43
N LEU A 53 -5.45 12.44 5.57
CA LEU A 53 -4.49 11.34 5.56
C LEU A 53 -3.74 11.24 6.89
N VAL A 54 -3.31 12.38 7.44
CA VAL A 54 -2.64 12.42 8.75
C VAL A 54 -3.59 11.98 9.86
N THR A 55 -4.84 12.40 9.81
CA THR A 55 -5.88 11.99 10.77
C THR A 55 -6.10 10.50 10.74
N LEU A 56 -6.26 9.92 9.55
CA LEU A 56 -6.43 8.47 9.38
C LEU A 56 -5.24 7.68 9.95
N GLU A 57 -4.04 8.18 9.78
CA GLU A 57 -2.85 7.55 10.36
C GLU A 57 -2.87 7.61 11.88
N LYS A 58 -3.15 8.78 12.44
CA LYS A 58 -3.11 9.01 13.90
C LYS A 58 -4.20 8.25 14.66
N ASN A 59 -5.39 8.13 14.09
CA ASN A 59 -6.51 7.48 14.77
C ASN A 59 -6.59 5.95 14.52
N GLY A 60 -5.63 5.38 13.79
CA GLY A 60 -5.56 3.96 13.50
C GLY A 60 -6.45 3.49 12.35
N GLN A 61 -7.19 4.37 11.68
CA GLN A 61 -8.06 3.99 10.57
C GLN A 61 -7.27 3.51 9.35
N ALA A 62 -6.13 4.15 9.06
CA ALA A 62 -5.27 3.72 7.95
C ALA A 62 -4.77 2.28 8.15
N ALA A 63 -4.37 1.94 9.37
CA ALA A 63 -3.95 0.58 9.71
C ALA A 63 -5.10 -0.42 9.55
N LYS A 64 -6.31 -0.06 9.95
CA LYS A 64 -7.50 -0.91 9.80
C LYS A 64 -7.84 -1.15 8.33
N ILE A 65 -7.81 -0.10 7.51
CA ILE A 65 -8.06 -0.23 6.07
C ILE A 65 -7.00 -1.13 5.42
N TYR A 66 -5.75 -0.94 5.79
CA TYR A 66 -4.66 -1.78 5.30
C TYR A 66 -4.89 -3.26 5.65
N ASP A 67 -5.29 -3.55 6.88
CA ASP A 67 -5.51 -4.92 7.36
C ASP A 67 -6.68 -5.61 6.65
N VAL A 68 -7.67 -4.87 6.17
CA VAL A 68 -8.76 -5.43 5.38
C VAL A 68 -8.24 -6.12 4.12
N TRP A 69 -7.19 -5.56 3.51
CA TRP A 69 -6.64 -6.03 2.23
C TRP A 69 -5.38 -6.89 2.39
N PHE A 70 -4.53 -6.55 3.36
CA PHE A 70 -3.20 -7.14 3.53
C PHE A 70 -2.93 -7.66 4.95
N GLY A 71 -3.92 -7.70 5.81
CA GLY A 71 -3.76 -8.21 7.17
C GLY A 71 -3.64 -9.73 7.24
N PRO A 72 -3.35 -10.27 8.43
CA PRO A 72 -3.33 -11.71 8.65
C PRO A 72 -4.69 -12.34 8.29
N GLY A 73 -4.64 -13.49 7.63
CA GLY A 73 -5.85 -14.20 7.20
C GLY A 73 -6.45 -13.73 5.88
N THR A 74 -5.88 -12.71 5.25
CA THR A 74 -6.27 -12.26 3.89
C THR A 74 -5.56 -13.11 2.84
N PRO A 75 -6.07 -13.13 1.57
CA PRO A 75 -5.42 -13.89 0.49
C PRO A 75 -3.99 -13.47 0.18
N ALA A 76 -3.63 -12.19 0.44
CA ALA A 76 -2.32 -11.63 0.12
C ALA A 76 -1.75 -10.87 1.33
N PRO A 77 -1.49 -11.54 2.46
CA PRO A 77 -1.03 -10.85 3.66
C PRO A 77 0.35 -10.24 3.47
N GLN A 78 0.51 -8.99 3.90
CA GLN A 78 1.81 -8.30 3.90
C GLN A 78 1.91 -7.41 5.14
N PRO A 79 3.06 -7.40 5.83
CA PRO A 79 3.25 -6.51 6.98
C PRO A 79 3.27 -5.06 6.53
N ARG A 80 2.66 -4.18 7.32
CA ARG A 80 2.66 -2.74 7.07
C ARG A 80 3.96 -2.14 7.60
N ASN A 81 4.81 -1.69 6.70
CA ASN A 81 6.14 -1.15 7.04
C ASN A 81 6.29 0.34 6.70
N PHE A 82 5.19 1.06 6.63
CA PHE A 82 5.18 2.48 6.29
C PHE A 82 4.18 3.24 7.15
N LYS A 83 4.30 4.57 7.13
CA LYS A 83 3.35 5.51 7.72
C LYS A 83 2.98 6.56 6.68
N ILE A 84 1.76 7.06 6.77
CA ILE A 84 1.31 8.16 5.93
C ILE A 84 1.92 9.46 6.46
N GLU A 85 2.52 10.23 5.57
CA GLU A 85 3.09 11.53 5.86
C GLU A 85 2.49 12.58 4.93
N ALA A 86 2.21 13.77 5.47
CA ALA A 86 1.78 14.92 4.68
C ALA A 86 2.99 15.59 4.01
N ARG A 87 2.79 16.06 2.78
CA ARG A 87 3.82 16.78 2.03
C ARG A 87 3.29 17.98 1.28
#